data_1a9b5f761f506d94a9071c445452f313
#
_entry.id   1a9b5f761f506d94a9071c445452f313
#
_cell.length_a   1.000
_cell.length_b   1.000
_cell.length_c   1.000
_cell.angle_alpha   90.00
_cell.angle_beta   90.00
_cell.angle_gamma   90.00
#
_symmetry.space_group_name_H-M   'P 1'
#
loop_
_entity.id
_entity.type
_entity.pdbx_description
1 polymer ?
#
loop_
_entity_poly.entity_id
_entity_poly.type
_entity_poly.pdbx_seq_one_letter_code
_entity_poly.pdbx_strand_id
1 'polypeptide(L)'
;SSAASDVYKRQEYTYRIYNSRVKNPFYVNRAYFYPKRLDEEVMDRAARMFEGTHDFAAVRSVGTNVRSTVRTIYYCRVRRQGDLLELKVCANGFLYNMVRAITGTVLYAAEGKLTPEEIPVILGSGNRTLAGPTAPPGGLYLTRVWYEDERLNGPDGI
;
A
#
# COMPACT_ATOMS: atom_id res chain seq x y z
N SER A 1 1.34 -22.55 -5.39
CA SER A 1 1.11 -23.66 -4.47
C SER A 1 1.35 -23.20 -3.04
N SER A 2 0.81 -23.93 -2.08
CA SER A 2 1.00 -23.64 -0.67
C SER A 2 2.49 -23.66 -0.29
N ALA A 3 3.25 -24.61 -0.82
CA ALA A 3 4.69 -24.73 -0.55
C ALA A 3 5.46 -23.50 -1.03
N ALA A 4 5.10 -22.91 -2.16
CA ALA A 4 5.75 -21.71 -2.66
C ALA A 4 5.39 -20.48 -1.82
N SER A 5 4.13 -20.36 -1.35
CA SER A 5 3.71 -19.24 -0.53
C SER A 5 4.30 -19.28 0.87
N ASP A 6 4.59 -20.48 1.39
CA ASP A 6 5.19 -20.65 2.72
C ASP A 6 6.67 -20.22 2.75
N VAL A 7 7.32 -20.08 1.59
CA VAL A 7 8.72 -19.64 1.49
C VAL A 7 8.86 -18.14 1.75
N TYR A 8 7.84 -17.35 1.45
CA TYR A 8 7.88 -15.90 1.59
C TYR A 8 7.54 -15.51 3.02
N LYS A 9 8.45 -14.82 3.69
CA LYS A 9 8.24 -14.30 5.03
C LYS A 9 7.56 -12.95 5.03
N ARG A 10 7.96 -12.10 4.11
CA ARG A 10 7.35 -10.78 3.89
C ARG A 10 7.70 -10.27 2.51
N GLN A 11 6.91 -9.31 2.03
CA GLN A 11 7.14 -8.62 0.78
C GLN A 11 6.95 -7.11 0.98
N GLU A 12 7.67 -6.33 0.18
CA GLU A 12 7.48 -4.89 0.10
C GLU A 12 7.01 -4.52 -1.30
N TYR A 13 5.95 -3.72 -1.36
CA TYR A 13 5.52 -3.05 -2.57
C TYR A 13 5.78 -1.56 -2.45
N THR A 14 6.08 -0.95 -3.59
CA THR A 14 6.17 0.51 -3.73
C THR A 14 5.14 0.96 -4.75
N TYR A 15 4.35 1.95 -4.40
CA TYR A 15 3.43 2.60 -5.33
C TYR A 15 3.95 4.00 -5.64
N ARG A 16 4.11 4.31 -6.93
CA ARG A 16 4.67 5.58 -7.40
C ARG A 16 3.59 6.49 -7.94
N ILE A 17 3.61 7.75 -7.51
CA ILE A 17 2.71 8.81 -7.94
C ILE A 17 3.57 9.95 -8.47
N TYR A 18 3.35 10.34 -9.73
CA TYR A 18 3.98 11.51 -10.31
C TYR A 18 3.07 12.71 -10.06
N ASN A 19 3.44 13.53 -9.09
CA ASN A 19 2.63 14.66 -8.61
C ASN A 19 3.18 15.96 -9.18
N SER A 20 2.74 16.27 -10.38
CA SER A 20 3.15 17.45 -11.13
C SER A 20 1.95 17.96 -11.94
N ARG A 21 1.95 19.25 -12.24
CA ARG A 21 0.90 19.84 -13.09
C ARG A 21 1.00 19.39 -14.54
N VAL A 22 2.20 19.00 -14.98
CA VAL A 22 2.49 18.67 -16.37
C VAL A 22 2.92 17.22 -16.45
N LYS A 23 2.34 16.48 -17.40
CA LYS A 23 2.73 15.10 -17.67
C LYS A 23 4.19 15.03 -18.14
N ASN A 24 4.85 13.95 -17.75
CA ASN A 24 6.18 13.62 -18.23
C ASN A 24 6.08 12.25 -18.94
N PRO A 25 6.39 12.16 -20.24
CA PRO A 25 6.29 10.91 -20.98
C PRO A 25 7.08 9.75 -20.36
N PHE A 26 8.17 10.06 -19.66
CA PHE A 26 8.97 9.05 -18.97
C PHE A 26 8.16 8.24 -17.97
N TYR A 27 7.18 8.87 -17.32
CA TYR A 27 6.38 8.21 -16.27
C TYR A 27 5.09 7.58 -16.77
N VAL A 28 4.81 7.63 -18.07
CA VAL A 28 3.62 6.96 -18.63
C VAL A 28 3.70 5.46 -18.31
N ASN A 29 2.66 4.92 -17.67
CA ASN A 29 2.58 3.53 -17.19
C ASN A 29 3.68 3.16 -16.18
N ARG A 30 4.38 4.14 -15.60
CA ARG A 30 5.42 3.91 -14.59
C ARG A 30 5.10 4.55 -13.25
N ALA A 31 4.21 5.54 -13.27
CA ALA A 31 3.70 6.21 -12.08
C ALA A 31 2.29 6.70 -12.34
N TYR A 32 1.52 6.87 -11.28
CA TYR A 32 0.19 7.46 -11.37
C TYR A 32 0.33 8.97 -11.50
N PHE A 33 -0.06 9.51 -12.65
CA PHE A 33 -0.05 10.95 -12.86
C PHE A 33 -1.15 11.61 -12.03
N TYR A 34 -0.77 12.54 -11.18
CA TYR A 34 -1.69 13.24 -10.28
C TYR A 34 -1.38 14.73 -10.31
N PRO A 35 -2.18 15.54 -11.04
CA PRO A 35 -1.85 16.97 -11.25
C PRO A 35 -2.11 17.85 -10.04
N LYS A 36 -3.02 17.46 -9.17
CA LYS A 36 -3.37 18.24 -7.98
C LYS A 36 -2.32 18.07 -6.90
N ARG A 37 -1.82 19.18 -6.34
CA ARG A 37 -0.80 19.13 -5.28
C ARG A 37 -1.29 18.31 -4.10
N LEU A 38 -0.48 17.35 -3.70
CA LEU A 38 -0.74 16.47 -2.56
C LEU A 38 0.17 16.83 -1.40
N ASP A 39 -0.37 16.75 -0.19
CA ASP A 39 0.40 16.96 1.04
C ASP A 39 0.98 15.63 1.50
N GLU A 40 2.30 15.47 1.35
CA GLU A 40 3.01 14.25 1.72
C GLU A 40 2.97 13.95 3.22
N GLU A 41 2.85 14.96 4.07
CA GLU A 41 2.75 14.74 5.51
C GLU A 41 1.42 14.10 5.89
N VAL A 42 0.32 14.57 5.29
CA VAL A 42 -1.00 13.97 5.48
C VAL A 42 -1.00 12.54 4.92
N MET A 43 -0.40 12.35 3.74
CA MET A 43 -0.30 11.03 3.13
C MET A 43 0.48 10.05 4.01
N ASP A 44 1.61 10.49 4.57
CA ASP A 44 2.43 9.64 5.43
C ASP A 44 1.69 9.30 6.72
N ARG A 45 1.00 10.26 7.32
CA ARG A 45 0.19 10.01 8.51
C ARG A 45 -0.92 9.02 8.22
N ALA A 46 -1.60 9.14 7.09
CA ALA A 46 -2.65 8.20 6.67
C ALA A 46 -2.07 6.79 6.43
N ALA A 47 -0.92 6.72 5.75
CA ALA A 47 -0.25 5.46 5.47
C ALA A 47 0.11 4.71 6.77
N ARG A 48 0.62 5.41 7.76
CA ARG A 48 1.00 4.83 9.06
C ARG A 48 -0.20 4.23 9.81
N MET A 49 -1.41 4.69 9.55
CA MET A 49 -2.62 4.16 10.17
C MET A 49 -2.92 2.72 9.74
N PHE A 50 -2.32 2.26 8.65
CA PHE A 50 -2.45 0.87 8.20
C PHE A 50 -1.46 -0.08 8.88
N GLU A 51 -0.46 0.44 9.58
CA GLU A 51 0.56 -0.41 10.24
C GLU A 51 -0.07 -1.25 11.35
N GLY A 52 0.49 -2.44 11.54
CA GLY A 52 0.04 -3.39 12.55
C GLY A 52 -0.76 -4.55 11.97
N THR A 53 -1.33 -5.33 12.86
CA THR A 53 -2.16 -6.48 12.51
C THR A 53 -3.63 -6.06 12.49
N HIS A 54 -4.26 -6.21 11.33
CA HIS A 54 -5.64 -5.82 11.13
C HIS A 54 -6.34 -6.78 10.18
N ASP A 55 -7.66 -6.73 10.18
CA ASP A 55 -8.46 -7.27 9.09
C ASP A 55 -8.48 -6.24 7.96
N PHE A 56 -7.90 -6.60 6.79
CA PHE A 56 -7.80 -5.70 5.65
C PHE A 56 -8.90 -5.89 4.61
N ALA A 57 -10.04 -6.46 5.00
CA ALA A 57 -11.17 -6.66 4.10
C ALA A 57 -11.64 -5.37 3.44
N ALA A 58 -11.56 -4.22 4.13
CA ALA A 58 -11.98 -2.92 3.61
C ALA A 58 -11.08 -2.40 2.47
N VAL A 59 -9.89 -2.96 2.28
CA VAL A 59 -8.94 -2.52 1.26
C VAL A 59 -8.52 -3.67 0.35
N ARG A 60 -9.46 -4.51 0.00
CA ARG A 60 -9.21 -5.58 -0.96
C ARG A 60 -10.32 -5.66 -2.01
N SER A 61 -9.99 -6.24 -3.16
CA SER A 61 -10.98 -6.65 -4.13
C SER A 61 -11.39 -8.10 -3.88
N VAL A 62 -12.67 -8.43 -4.11
CA VAL A 62 -13.16 -9.80 -4.08
C VAL A 62 -12.78 -10.47 -5.39
N GLY A 63 -12.31 -11.69 -5.35
CA GLY A 63 -11.93 -12.43 -6.57
C GLY A 63 -11.09 -13.65 -6.31
N THR A 64 -10.57 -13.80 -5.10
CA THR A 64 -9.82 -14.97 -4.68
C THR A 64 -10.35 -15.47 -3.34
N ASN A 65 -10.35 -16.78 -3.18
CA ASN A 65 -10.68 -17.38 -1.89
C ASN A 65 -9.44 -17.36 -1.00
N VAL A 66 -9.55 -16.68 0.13
CA VAL A 66 -8.51 -16.69 1.16
C VAL A 66 -9.13 -17.15 2.47
N ARG A 67 -8.36 -17.85 3.28
CA ARG A 67 -8.81 -18.32 4.59
C ARG A 67 -9.09 -17.18 5.54
N SER A 68 -8.30 -16.14 5.44
CA SER A 68 -8.36 -15.00 6.33
C SER A 68 -7.98 -13.75 5.59
N THR A 69 -8.62 -12.64 5.93
CA THR A 69 -8.27 -11.30 5.44
C THR A 69 -7.40 -10.54 6.44
N VAL A 70 -6.99 -11.20 7.52
CA VAL A 70 -6.07 -10.62 8.50
C VAL A 70 -4.63 -10.72 7.99
N ARG A 71 -3.92 -9.60 8.04
CA ARG A 71 -2.50 -9.50 7.67
C ARG A 71 -1.79 -8.59 8.67
N THR A 72 -0.46 -8.63 8.65
CA THR A 72 0.37 -7.73 9.43
C THR A 72 1.18 -6.86 8.50
N ILE A 73 0.96 -5.55 8.59
CA ILE A 73 1.79 -4.55 7.91
C ILE A 73 2.88 -4.11 8.87
N TYR A 74 4.13 -4.33 8.49
CA TYR A 74 5.29 -3.97 9.31
C TYR A 74 5.62 -2.50 9.20
N TYR A 75 5.48 -1.92 8.00
CA TYR A 75 5.56 -0.48 7.79
C TYR A 75 4.74 -0.09 6.56
N CYS A 76 4.23 1.13 6.60
CA CYS A 76 3.54 1.77 5.48
C CYS A 76 3.83 3.26 5.57
N ARG A 77 4.59 3.77 4.62
CA ARG A 77 5.17 5.11 4.66
C ARG A 77 5.09 5.80 3.32
N VAL A 78 5.00 7.12 3.33
CA VAL A 78 5.03 7.95 2.13
C VAL A 78 6.20 8.91 2.19
N ARG A 79 6.94 9.02 1.11
CA ARG A 79 8.04 9.97 0.94
C ARG A 79 7.91 10.68 -0.39
N ARG A 80 8.29 11.96 -0.39
CA ARG A 80 8.38 12.76 -1.61
C ARG A 80 9.85 12.99 -1.95
N GLN A 81 10.16 12.82 -3.24
CA GLN A 81 11.43 13.22 -3.81
C GLN A 81 11.13 14.01 -5.09
N GLY A 82 11.22 15.34 -5.01
CA GLY A 82 10.78 16.22 -6.09
C GLY A 82 9.29 16.05 -6.36
N ASP A 83 8.96 15.74 -7.61
CA ASP A 83 7.56 15.50 -8.02
C ASP A 83 7.12 14.05 -7.87
N LEU A 84 8.00 13.17 -7.42
CA LEU A 84 7.68 11.77 -7.23
C LEU A 84 7.33 11.49 -5.77
N LEU A 85 6.14 10.93 -5.56
CA LEU A 85 5.72 10.40 -4.27
C LEU A 85 5.81 8.88 -4.33
N GLU A 86 6.36 8.28 -3.28
CA GLU A 86 6.41 6.83 -3.15
C GLU A 86 5.75 6.39 -1.85
N LEU A 87 4.77 5.49 -1.97
CA LEU A 87 4.19 4.78 -0.85
C LEU A 87 4.84 3.42 -0.79
N LYS A 88 5.51 3.10 0.32
CA LYS A 88 6.12 1.79 0.55
C LYS A 88 5.36 1.07 1.65
N VAL A 89 4.99 -0.17 1.37
CA VAL A 89 4.26 -1.00 2.31
C VAL A 89 4.88 -2.39 2.35
N CYS A 90 5.18 -2.86 3.56
CA CYS A 90 5.74 -4.19 3.80
C CYS A 90 4.81 -4.97 4.71
N ALA A 91 4.47 -6.18 4.31
CA ALA A 91 3.55 -7.03 5.05
C ALA A 91 3.93 -8.50 4.93
N ASN A 92 3.32 -9.33 5.79
CA ASN A 92 3.48 -10.78 5.73
C ASN A 92 2.68 -11.43 4.60
N GLY A 93 1.85 -10.66 3.92
CA GLY A 93 1.07 -11.08 2.77
C GLY A 93 0.12 -9.98 2.36
N PHE A 94 -0.33 -10.03 1.11
CA PHE A 94 -1.22 -9.02 0.55
C PHE A 94 -2.45 -9.68 -0.05
N LEU A 95 -3.60 -9.07 0.20
CA LEU A 95 -4.85 -9.43 -0.45
C LEU A 95 -4.89 -8.84 -1.86
N TYR A 96 -5.81 -9.33 -2.68
CA TYR A 96 -5.96 -8.87 -4.06
C TYR A 96 -6.24 -7.36 -4.10
N ASN A 97 -5.43 -6.64 -4.88
CA ASN A 97 -5.48 -5.17 -5.04
C ASN A 97 -5.30 -4.37 -3.75
N MET A 98 -4.83 -5.00 -2.67
CA MET A 98 -4.73 -4.36 -1.35
C MET A 98 -3.84 -3.11 -1.37
N VAL A 99 -2.66 -3.17 -1.95
CA VAL A 99 -1.74 -2.01 -2.00
C VAL A 99 -2.35 -0.85 -2.77
N ARG A 100 -3.03 -1.16 -3.87
CA ARG A 100 -3.67 -0.14 -4.71
C ARG A 100 -4.86 0.50 -4.00
N ALA A 101 -5.62 -0.27 -3.21
CA ALA A 101 -6.72 0.25 -2.41
C ALA A 101 -6.22 1.08 -1.22
N ILE A 102 -5.13 0.68 -0.59
CA ILE A 102 -4.45 1.47 0.44
C ILE A 102 -4.02 2.81 -0.17
N THR A 103 -3.40 2.79 -1.34
CA THR A 103 -2.95 4.00 -2.03
C THR A 103 -4.12 4.95 -2.32
N GLY A 104 -5.22 4.42 -2.85
CA GLY A 104 -6.41 5.24 -3.12
C GLY A 104 -7.00 5.84 -1.85
N THR A 105 -6.95 5.13 -0.74
CA THR A 105 -7.43 5.62 0.55
C THR A 105 -6.52 6.74 1.09
N VAL A 106 -5.21 6.57 0.96
CA VAL A 106 -4.22 7.60 1.33
C VAL A 106 -4.42 8.86 0.48
N LEU A 107 -4.69 8.70 -0.82
CA LEU A 107 -4.99 9.84 -1.70
C LEU A 107 -6.27 10.56 -1.29
N TYR A 108 -7.29 9.83 -0.86
CA TYR A 108 -8.51 10.44 -0.34
C TYR A 108 -8.24 11.26 0.92
N ALA A 109 -7.37 10.78 1.79
CA ALA A 109 -6.96 11.56 2.97
C ALA A 109 -6.24 12.85 2.55
N ALA A 110 -5.34 12.77 1.58
CA ALA A 110 -4.62 13.94 1.07
C ALA A 110 -5.55 14.96 0.42
N GLU A 111 -6.68 14.52 -0.15
CA GLU A 111 -7.67 15.41 -0.76
C GLU A 111 -8.73 15.90 0.24
N GLY A 112 -8.66 15.49 1.50
CA GLY A 112 -9.62 15.88 2.52
C GLY A 112 -10.97 15.17 2.44
N LYS A 113 -11.07 14.10 1.65
CA LYS A 113 -12.30 13.30 1.54
C LYS A 113 -12.52 12.38 2.74
N LEU A 114 -11.46 12.09 3.46
CA LEU A 114 -11.46 11.42 4.75
C LEU A 114 -10.25 11.92 5.56
N THR A 115 -10.26 11.68 6.86
CA THR A 115 -9.12 11.99 7.73
C THR A 115 -8.30 10.74 7.99
N PRO A 116 -6.99 10.87 8.25
CA PRO A 116 -6.18 9.71 8.63
C PRO A 116 -6.76 8.95 9.83
N GLU A 117 -7.36 9.66 10.78
CA GLU A 117 -7.92 9.07 12.00
C GLU A 117 -9.16 8.20 11.72
N GLU A 118 -9.81 8.38 10.57
CA GLU A 118 -10.92 7.53 10.15
C GLU A 118 -10.46 6.16 9.66
N ILE A 119 -9.19 6.00 9.29
CA ILE A 119 -8.69 4.75 8.70
C ILE A 119 -8.84 3.56 9.64
N PRO A 120 -8.49 3.64 10.94
CA PRO A 120 -8.76 2.52 11.85
C PRO A 120 -10.24 2.13 11.92
N VAL A 121 -11.14 3.10 11.87
CA VAL A 121 -12.59 2.86 11.86
C VAL A 121 -13.01 2.15 10.57
N ILE A 122 -12.47 2.59 9.42
CA ILE A 122 -12.73 1.96 8.12
C ILE A 122 -12.26 0.50 8.13
N LEU A 123 -11.05 0.23 8.64
CA LEU A 123 -10.53 -1.13 8.75
C LEU A 123 -11.41 -1.98 9.67
N GLY A 124 -11.82 -1.43 10.81
CA GLY A 124 -12.70 -2.14 11.74
C GLY A 124 -14.08 -2.46 11.16
N SER A 125 -14.54 -1.65 10.21
CA SER A 125 -15.86 -1.87 9.57
C SER A 125 -15.83 -3.01 8.54
N GLY A 126 -14.67 -3.31 7.96
CA GLY A 126 -14.57 -4.25 6.85
C GLY A 126 -15.28 -3.80 5.57
N ASN A 127 -15.71 -2.55 5.49
CA ASN A 127 -16.53 -2.04 4.40
C ASN A 127 -15.68 -1.37 3.32
N ARG A 128 -15.57 -2.03 2.16
CA ARG A 128 -14.78 -1.53 1.02
C ARG A 128 -15.24 -0.15 0.54
N THR A 129 -16.53 0.16 0.66
CA THR A 129 -17.10 1.41 0.15
C THR A 129 -16.67 2.63 0.98
N LEU A 130 -16.23 2.45 2.21
CA LEU A 130 -15.76 3.54 3.06
C LEU A 130 -14.30 3.91 2.77
N ALA A 131 -13.55 3.01 2.15
CA ALA A 131 -12.17 3.26 1.75
C ALA A 131 -12.10 3.97 0.40
N GLY A 132 -10.90 4.40 0.01
CA GLY A 132 -10.68 5.04 -1.28
C GLY A 132 -10.72 4.05 -2.45
N PRO A 133 -10.77 4.56 -3.67
CA PRO A 133 -10.81 3.72 -4.87
C PRO A 133 -9.47 3.03 -5.10
N THR A 134 -9.51 1.93 -5.85
CA THR A 134 -8.30 1.22 -6.25
C THR A 134 -7.49 2.09 -7.21
N ALA A 135 -6.26 2.43 -6.84
CA ALA A 135 -5.37 3.21 -7.70
C ALA A 135 -4.98 2.41 -8.96
N PRO A 136 -4.64 3.10 -10.07
CA PRO A 136 -4.26 2.41 -11.31
C PRO A 136 -3.05 1.49 -11.14
N PRO A 137 -2.96 0.39 -11.93
CA PRO A 137 -1.89 -0.60 -11.75
C PRO A 137 -0.50 -0.13 -12.14
N GLY A 138 -0.38 0.87 -13.02
CA GLY A 138 0.90 1.26 -13.61
C GLY A 138 1.94 1.79 -12.64
N GLY A 139 1.52 2.25 -11.46
CA GLY A 139 2.44 2.75 -10.44
C GLY A 139 2.92 1.71 -9.43
N LEU A 140 2.46 0.47 -9.53
CA LEU A 140 2.73 -0.58 -8.53
C LEU A 140 3.95 -1.41 -8.88
N TYR A 141 4.85 -1.59 -7.90
CA TYR A 141 6.08 -2.38 -8.04
C TYR A 141 6.28 -3.28 -6.84
N LEU A 142 6.62 -4.54 -7.08
CA LEU A 142 7.16 -5.42 -6.04
C LEU A 142 8.65 -5.09 -5.90
N THR A 143 9.04 -4.53 -4.75
CA THR A 143 10.39 -3.96 -4.59
C THR A 143 11.30 -4.81 -3.73
N ARG A 144 10.76 -5.60 -2.81
CA ARG A 144 11.56 -6.51 -1.99
C ARG A 144 10.77 -7.75 -1.60
N VAL A 145 11.50 -8.86 -1.45
CA VAL A 145 10.97 -10.13 -0.95
C VAL A 145 11.98 -10.69 0.04
N TRP A 146 11.50 -11.10 1.21
CA TRP A 146 12.28 -11.83 2.20
C TRP A 146 11.75 -13.26 2.26
N TYR A 147 12.68 -14.21 2.19
CA TYR A 147 12.34 -15.63 2.20
C TYR A 147 12.52 -16.20 3.62
N GLU A 148 11.78 -17.23 3.92
CA GLU A 148 11.94 -17.99 5.14
C GLU A 148 13.13 -18.95 4.99
N ASP A 149 14.34 -18.42 5.23
CA ASP A 149 15.60 -19.14 5.19
C ASP A 149 16.37 -18.80 6.45
N GLU A 150 16.86 -19.80 7.18
CA GLU A 150 17.61 -19.60 8.42
C GLU A 150 18.81 -18.67 8.24
N ARG A 151 19.45 -18.72 7.06
CA ARG A 151 20.59 -17.84 6.73
C ARG A 151 20.17 -16.38 6.60
N LEU A 152 18.92 -16.13 6.26
CA LEU A 152 18.36 -14.79 6.12
C LEU A 152 17.76 -14.29 7.43
N ASN A 153 17.61 -15.15 8.41
CA ASN A 153 17.07 -14.81 9.72
C ASN A 153 18.16 -14.38 10.72
N GLY A 154 19.40 -14.22 10.27
CA GLY A 154 20.46 -13.61 11.06
C GLY A 154 20.22 -12.10 11.25
N PRO A 155 21.12 -11.42 11.99
CA PRO A 155 20.96 -10.00 12.28
C PRO A 155 20.80 -9.12 11.06
N ASP A 156 21.38 -9.50 9.92
CA ASP A 156 21.34 -8.76 8.68
C ASP A 156 20.16 -9.14 7.78
N GLY A 157 19.47 -10.22 8.10
CA GLY A 157 18.31 -10.70 7.34
C GLY A 157 16.98 -10.13 7.79
N ILE A 158 17.04 -9.23 8.72
CA ILE A 158 15.85 -8.67 9.35
C ILE A 158 15.49 -7.32 8.75
#